data_803e6fef9a317a9e8f2ca41f73af39ed
#
_entry.id   803e6fef9a317a9e8f2ca41f73af39ed
#
_cell.length_a   1.000
_cell.length_b   1.000
_cell.length_c   1.000
_cell.angle_alpha   90.00
_cell.angle_beta   90.00
_cell.angle_gamma   90.00
#
_symmetry.space_group_name_H-M   'P 1'
#
loop_
_entity.id
_entity.type
_entity.pdbx_description
1 polymer ?
#
loop_
_entity_poly.entity_id
_entity_poly.type
_entity_poly.pdbx_seq_one_letter_code
_entity_poly.pdbx_strand_id
1 'polypeptide(L)'
;AIPLGSRLTKTFQLPVKVINDADAAALAEARYGSLQDLDCGAALVLGTGVGLGLVSQGELLSPLSVTQYLRAPSPQSMSQTSLPFQWELFMHGLVSLVDNKGSAVSFIHEASQLLGLNQDDGPAVFSAIEENQSEDLNLLFKDYCHEIAVLVLNLQSFFRLEKVVIGGGISRQGTLIEGISDAYEELFKDKPELGFEPITIQA
;
A
#
# COMPACT_ATOMS: atom_id res chain seq x y z
N ALA A 1 -15.76 -10.59 -18.59
CA ALA A 1 -15.96 -10.14 -17.21
C ALA A 1 -17.42 -10.34 -16.81
N ILE A 2 -17.69 -10.76 -15.57
CA ILE A 2 -19.06 -10.92 -15.05
C ILE A 2 -19.52 -9.55 -14.53
N PRO A 3 -20.67 -9.00 -14.99
CA PRO A 3 -21.18 -7.72 -14.50
C PRO A 3 -21.82 -7.91 -13.10
N LEU A 4 -20.97 -8.05 -12.06
CA LEU A 4 -21.40 -8.42 -10.73
C LEU A 4 -22.38 -7.42 -10.12
N GLY A 5 -22.12 -6.11 -10.23
CA GLY A 5 -22.98 -5.06 -9.71
C GLY A 5 -24.41 -5.14 -10.26
N SER A 6 -24.56 -5.24 -11.58
CA SER A 6 -25.87 -5.34 -12.25
C SER A 6 -26.61 -6.61 -11.84
N ARG A 7 -25.90 -7.73 -11.70
CA ARG A 7 -26.52 -9.01 -11.27
C ARG A 7 -27.03 -8.94 -9.86
N LEU A 8 -26.21 -8.40 -8.94
CA LEU A 8 -26.61 -8.26 -7.53
C LEU A 8 -27.75 -7.25 -7.36
N THR A 9 -27.70 -6.11 -8.07
CA THR A 9 -28.80 -5.14 -8.09
C THR A 9 -30.12 -5.80 -8.51
N LYS A 10 -30.07 -6.62 -9.57
CA LYS A 10 -31.27 -7.34 -10.05
C LYS A 10 -31.74 -8.40 -9.06
N THR A 11 -30.81 -9.11 -8.41
CA THR A 11 -31.16 -10.20 -7.49
C THR A 11 -31.77 -9.67 -6.19
N PHE A 12 -31.17 -8.62 -5.63
CA PHE A 12 -31.59 -8.08 -4.33
C PHE A 12 -32.56 -6.90 -4.44
N GLN A 13 -32.80 -6.39 -5.65
CA GLN A 13 -33.62 -5.19 -5.93
C GLN A 13 -33.18 -3.96 -5.11
N LEU A 14 -31.87 -3.86 -4.87
CA LEU A 14 -31.22 -2.77 -4.14
C LEU A 14 -30.11 -2.15 -5.00
N PRO A 15 -29.82 -0.85 -4.84
CA PRO A 15 -28.64 -0.26 -5.47
C PRO A 15 -27.38 -0.97 -4.97
N VAL A 16 -26.58 -1.52 -5.90
CA VAL A 16 -25.31 -2.18 -5.58
C VAL A 16 -24.18 -1.48 -6.30
N LYS A 17 -23.16 -1.02 -5.54
CA LYS A 17 -21.90 -0.54 -6.05
C LYS A 17 -20.81 -1.59 -5.75
N VAL A 18 -20.01 -1.92 -6.73
CA VAL A 18 -18.84 -2.80 -6.58
C VAL A 18 -17.60 -1.91 -6.67
N ILE A 19 -16.71 -2.05 -5.71
CA ILE A 19 -15.41 -1.35 -5.67
C ILE A 19 -14.30 -2.37 -5.45
N ASN A 20 -13.07 -1.99 -5.71
CA ASN A 20 -11.88 -2.78 -5.40
C ASN A 20 -11.74 -2.94 -3.88
N ASP A 21 -11.11 -4.01 -3.41
CA ASP A 21 -10.92 -4.31 -1.98
C ASP A 21 -9.98 -3.30 -1.29
N ALA A 22 -8.90 -2.90 -1.94
CA ALA A 22 -8.00 -1.87 -1.43
C ALA A 22 -8.67 -0.48 -1.39
N ASP A 23 -9.49 -0.15 -2.40
CA ASP A 23 -10.31 1.07 -2.37
C ASP A 23 -11.31 1.03 -1.21
N ALA A 24 -11.92 -0.14 -0.95
CA ALA A 24 -12.83 -0.30 0.18
C ALA A 24 -12.12 -0.09 1.53
N ALA A 25 -10.90 -0.64 1.67
CA ALA A 25 -10.08 -0.45 2.86
C ALA A 25 -9.70 1.02 3.03
N ALA A 26 -9.20 1.68 1.99
CA ALA A 26 -8.85 3.10 2.03
C ALA A 26 -10.05 3.99 2.41
N LEU A 27 -11.23 3.70 1.86
CA LEU A 27 -12.45 4.44 2.19
C LEU A 27 -12.89 4.20 3.64
N ALA A 28 -12.72 2.99 4.17
CA ALA A 28 -13.00 2.69 5.57
C ALA A 28 -12.07 3.48 6.50
N GLU A 29 -10.77 3.51 6.19
CA GLU A 29 -9.77 4.29 6.92
C GLU A 29 -10.05 5.80 6.85
N ALA A 30 -10.49 6.31 5.70
CA ALA A 30 -10.83 7.71 5.53
C ALA A 30 -12.11 8.13 6.28
N ARG A 31 -13.03 7.20 6.53
CA ARG A 31 -14.30 7.52 7.21
C ARG A 31 -14.30 7.18 8.70
N TYR A 32 -13.58 6.14 9.11
CA TYR A 32 -13.67 5.58 10.46
C TYR A 32 -12.32 5.33 11.11
N GLY A 33 -11.22 5.45 10.37
CA GLY A 33 -9.87 5.08 10.81
C GLY A 33 -8.89 6.23 10.77
N SER A 34 -7.68 5.90 10.45
CA SER A 34 -6.49 6.75 10.58
C SER A 34 -6.28 7.76 9.46
N LEU A 35 -7.07 7.68 8.39
CA LEU A 35 -7.01 8.62 7.24
C LEU A 35 -8.12 9.68 7.28
N GLN A 36 -8.80 9.85 8.43
CA GLN A 36 -9.80 10.90 8.60
C GLN A 36 -9.15 12.28 8.51
N ASP A 37 -9.90 13.24 7.97
CA ASP A 37 -9.58 14.67 7.89
C ASP A 37 -8.26 15.01 7.17
N LEU A 38 -7.69 14.07 6.42
CA LEU A 38 -6.49 14.30 5.62
C LEU A 38 -6.83 14.87 4.24
N ASP A 39 -5.95 15.73 3.76
CA ASP A 39 -6.02 16.21 2.37
C ASP A 39 -5.64 15.11 1.38
N CYS A 40 -4.65 14.26 1.72
CA CYS A 40 -4.29 13.12 0.90
C CYS A 40 -3.68 12.00 1.74
N GLY A 41 -4.30 10.82 1.69
CA GLY A 41 -3.84 9.62 2.38
C GLY A 41 -3.86 8.39 1.49
N ALA A 42 -3.11 7.36 1.88
CA ALA A 42 -3.05 6.08 1.17
C ALA A 42 -3.27 4.91 2.12
N ALA A 43 -3.96 3.87 1.63
CA ALA A 43 -3.99 2.56 2.26
C ALA A 43 -3.29 1.54 1.35
N LEU A 44 -2.31 0.83 1.90
CA LEU A 44 -1.65 -0.31 1.28
C LEU A 44 -2.17 -1.59 1.94
N VAL A 45 -2.75 -2.48 1.15
CA VAL A 45 -3.29 -3.76 1.64
C VAL A 45 -2.36 -4.88 1.23
N LEU A 46 -1.66 -5.45 2.21
CA LEU A 46 -0.68 -6.53 2.02
C LEU A 46 -1.37 -7.88 2.12
N GLY A 47 -1.47 -8.57 0.99
CA GLY A 47 -2.12 -9.86 0.85
C GLY A 47 -1.36 -10.78 -0.10
N THR A 48 -2.05 -11.44 -1.02
CA THR A 48 -1.43 -12.21 -2.12
C THR A 48 -0.58 -11.32 -3.03
N GLY A 49 -0.97 -10.07 -3.17
CA GLY A 49 -0.24 -8.98 -3.78
C GLY A 49 -0.36 -7.72 -2.93
N VAL A 50 -0.03 -6.57 -3.50
CA VAL A 50 -0.17 -5.27 -2.84
C VAL A 50 -1.34 -4.51 -3.45
N GLY A 51 -2.38 -4.26 -2.64
CA GLY A 51 -3.48 -3.37 -3.02
C GLY A 51 -3.18 -1.93 -2.61
N LEU A 52 -3.59 -0.96 -3.42
CA LEU A 52 -3.43 0.47 -3.14
C LEU A 52 -4.75 1.20 -3.32
N GLY A 53 -5.18 1.92 -2.30
CA GLY A 53 -6.27 2.89 -2.36
C GLY A 53 -5.79 4.28 -1.94
N LEU A 54 -6.17 5.30 -2.68
CA LEU A 54 -5.87 6.71 -2.39
C LEU A 54 -7.14 7.45 -2.02
N VAL A 55 -7.07 8.26 -0.98
CA VAL A 55 -8.21 9.03 -0.47
C VAL A 55 -7.85 10.49 -0.23
N SER A 56 -8.86 11.34 -0.32
CA SER A 56 -8.80 12.74 0.04
C SER A 56 -10.11 13.18 0.63
N GLN A 57 -10.06 13.82 1.78
CA GLN A 57 -11.23 14.39 2.47
C GLN A 57 -12.41 13.42 2.60
N GLY A 58 -12.11 12.15 2.92
CA GLY A 58 -13.11 11.10 3.11
C GLY A 58 -13.63 10.43 1.84
N GLU A 59 -13.10 10.76 0.66
CA GLU A 59 -13.51 10.21 -0.62
C GLU A 59 -12.33 9.56 -1.36
N LEU A 60 -12.62 8.54 -2.18
CA LEU A 60 -11.60 7.94 -3.05
C LEU A 60 -11.15 8.93 -4.11
N LEU A 61 -9.84 8.99 -4.33
CA LEU A 61 -9.28 9.77 -5.44
C LEU A 61 -9.67 9.14 -6.77
N SER A 62 -10.33 9.93 -7.59
CA SER A 62 -10.67 9.56 -8.96
C SER A 62 -9.60 10.02 -9.94
N PRO A 63 -9.55 9.44 -11.15
CA PRO A 63 -8.67 9.94 -12.22
C PRO A 63 -8.82 11.44 -12.51
N LEU A 64 -10.00 12.00 -12.25
CA LEU A 64 -10.29 13.43 -12.50
C LEU A 64 -9.77 14.32 -11.37
N SER A 65 -9.76 13.83 -10.13
CA SER A 65 -9.34 14.62 -8.96
C SER A 65 -7.86 14.45 -8.61
N VAL A 66 -7.24 13.37 -9.04
CA VAL A 66 -5.87 13.01 -8.64
C VAL A 66 -4.82 14.06 -9.03
N THR A 67 -4.99 14.76 -10.14
CA THR A 67 -4.01 15.72 -10.65
C THR A 67 -3.73 16.87 -9.68
N GLN A 68 -4.68 17.24 -8.81
CA GLN A 68 -4.50 18.28 -7.80
C GLN A 68 -3.59 17.84 -6.64
N TYR A 69 -3.42 16.53 -6.45
CA TYR A 69 -2.60 15.95 -5.39
C TYR A 69 -1.22 15.51 -5.87
N LEU A 70 -0.92 15.61 -7.16
CA LEU A 70 0.41 15.33 -7.68
C LEU A 70 1.41 16.39 -7.17
N ARG A 71 2.57 15.93 -6.72
CA ARG A 71 3.60 16.79 -6.15
C ARG A 71 4.34 17.62 -7.21
N ALA A 72 4.52 17.07 -8.38
CA ALA A 72 5.14 17.71 -9.56
C ALA A 72 5.10 16.74 -10.77
N PRO A 73 5.42 17.20 -11.98
CA PRO A 73 5.47 18.54 -12.49
C PRO A 73 4.09 19.11 -12.75
N SER A 74 3.99 20.44 -12.96
CA SER A 74 2.67 21.07 -13.11
C SER A 74 1.81 20.38 -14.17
N PRO A 75 0.48 20.34 -13.98
CA PRO A 75 -0.46 19.75 -14.94
C PRO A 75 -0.31 20.31 -16.38
N GLN A 76 0.23 21.52 -16.51
CA GLN A 76 0.48 22.15 -17.81
C GLN A 76 1.58 21.45 -18.62
N SER A 77 2.56 20.80 -17.99
CA SER A 77 3.58 20.02 -18.70
C SER A 77 3.06 18.63 -19.14
N MET A 78 2.06 18.10 -18.45
CA MET A 78 1.43 16.82 -18.82
C MET A 78 0.38 16.98 -19.91
N SER A 79 -0.27 18.14 -20.02
CA SER A 79 -1.29 18.40 -21.06
C SER A 79 -0.70 18.59 -22.47
N GLN A 80 0.61 18.73 -22.60
CA GLN A 80 1.30 18.85 -23.89
C GLN A 80 1.71 17.51 -24.50
N THR A 81 1.58 16.40 -23.74
CA THR A 81 1.77 15.07 -24.31
C THR A 81 0.50 14.64 -25.02
N SER A 82 0.61 14.26 -26.28
CA SER A 82 -0.49 13.80 -27.14
C SER A 82 -1.14 12.47 -26.73
N LEU A 83 -0.68 11.89 -25.60
CA LEU A 83 -1.20 10.64 -25.05
C LEU A 83 -2.08 10.94 -23.84
N PRO A 84 -3.32 10.43 -23.80
CA PRO A 84 -4.16 10.55 -22.62
C PRO A 84 -3.48 9.84 -21.42
N PHE A 85 -3.42 10.52 -20.28
CA PHE A 85 -2.94 9.91 -19.05
C PHE A 85 -3.91 8.80 -18.62
N GLN A 86 -3.42 7.57 -18.55
CA GLN A 86 -4.20 6.41 -18.15
C GLN A 86 -3.92 6.10 -16.66
N TRP A 87 -4.77 6.63 -15.80
CA TRP A 87 -4.65 6.51 -14.35
C TRP A 87 -4.53 5.06 -13.88
N GLU A 88 -5.42 4.20 -14.35
CA GLU A 88 -5.43 2.78 -13.94
C GLU A 88 -4.13 2.06 -14.32
N LEU A 89 -3.61 2.35 -15.51
CA LEU A 89 -2.34 1.77 -15.98
C LEU A 89 -1.16 2.30 -15.16
N PHE A 90 -1.16 3.58 -14.82
CA PHE A 90 -0.14 4.20 -13.98
C PHE A 90 -0.13 3.60 -12.57
N MET A 91 -1.30 3.50 -11.92
CA MET A 91 -1.43 2.92 -10.59
C MET A 91 -1.04 1.44 -10.58
N HIS A 92 -1.48 0.68 -11.59
CA HIS A 92 -1.06 -0.71 -11.75
C HIS A 92 0.46 -0.82 -11.91
N GLY A 93 1.08 0.07 -12.68
CA GLY A 93 2.53 0.12 -12.85
C GLY A 93 3.27 0.40 -11.53
N LEU A 94 2.79 1.34 -10.72
CA LEU A 94 3.39 1.63 -9.41
C LEU A 94 3.36 0.42 -8.48
N VAL A 95 2.21 -0.23 -8.37
CA VAL A 95 2.05 -1.41 -7.50
C VAL A 95 2.84 -2.60 -8.04
N SER A 96 2.92 -2.79 -9.35
CA SER A 96 3.64 -3.90 -9.97
C SER A 96 5.17 -3.86 -9.75
N LEU A 97 5.73 -2.72 -9.36
CA LEU A 97 7.15 -2.63 -8.98
C LEU A 97 7.50 -3.51 -7.78
N VAL A 98 6.54 -3.77 -6.90
CA VAL A 98 6.72 -4.58 -5.69
C VAL A 98 5.84 -5.83 -5.66
N ASP A 99 5.11 -6.14 -6.73
CA ASP A 99 4.03 -7.14 -6.76
C ASP A 99 4.47 -8.54 -6.28
N ASN A 100 5.67 -8.97 -6.64
CA ASN A 100 6.19 -10.27 -6.23
C ASN A 100 6.88 -10.24 -4.85
N LYS A 101 7.52 -9.14 -4.49
CA LYS A 101 8.28 -8.99 -3.24
C LYS A 101 7.46 -8.39 -2.10
N GLY A 102 6.41 -7.64 -2.41
CA GLY A 102 5.47 -7.07 -1.44
C GLY A 102 4.36 -8.03 -1.02
N SER A 103 4.27 -9.23 -1.58
CA SER A 103 3.28 -10.24 -1.22
C SER A 103 3.49 -10.75 0.21
N ALA A 104 2.53 -10.46 1.10
CA ALA A 104 2.54 -11.00 2.46
C ALA A 104 2.47 -12.54 2.48
N VAL A 105 1.71 -13.11 1.56
CA VAL A 105 1.58 -14.59 1.43
C VAL A 105 2.91 -15.20 1.04
N SER A 106 3.62 -14.64 0.04
CA SER A 106 4.93 -15.14 -0.38
C SER A 106 5.97 -14.98 0.72
N PHE A 107 5.98 -13.85 1.42
CA PHE A 107 6.87 -13.62 2.57
C PHE A 107 6.65 -14.67 3.68
N ILE A 108 5.40 -14.88 4.12
CA ILE A 108 5.09 -15.86 5.16
C ILE A 108 5.44 -17.27 4.71
N HIS A 109 5.20 -17.61 3.45
CA HIS A 109 5.56 -18.93 2.89
C HIS A 109 7.07 -19.17 2.95
N GLU A 110 7.87 -18.24 2.45
CA GLU A 110 9.33 -18.36 2.44
C GLU A 110 9.91 -18.38 3.87
N ALA A 111 9.41 -17.50 4.75
CA ALA A 111 9.79 -17.47 6.15
C ALA A 111 9.44 -18.77 6.89
N SER A 112 8.26 -19.34 6.61
CA SER A 112 7.85 -20.62 7.20
C SER A 112 8.76 -21.77 6.74
N GLN A 113 9.21 -21.75 5.49
CA GLN A 113 10.18 -22.73 4.97
C GLN A 113 11.55 -22.60 5.66
N LEU A 114 12.05 -21.36 5.85
CA LEU A 114 13.30 -21.11 6.58
C LEU A 114 13.26 -21.64 8.03
N LEU A 115 12.10 -21.55 8.67
CA LEU A 115 11.88 -22.08 10.01
C LEU A 115 11.59 -23.58 10.04
N GLY A 116 11.47 -24.25 8.89
CA GLY A 116 11.14 -25.69 8.83
C GLY A 116 9.72 -26.01 9.27
N LEU A 117 8.77 -25.06 9.16
CA LEU A 117 7.38 -25.29 9.51
C LEU A 117 6.68 -26.14 8.46
N ASN A 118 5.73 -26.99 8.90
CA ASN A 118 4.98 -27.88 8.00
C ASN A 118 3.91 -27.15 7.18
N GLN A 119 3.56 -25.93 7.58
CA GLN A 119 2.56 -25.07 6.92
C GLN A 119 2.91 -23.61 7.15
N ASP A 120 2.31 -22.72 6.36
CA ASP A 120 2.47 -21.29 6.51
C ASP A 120 1.82 -20.81 7.83
N ASP A 121 2.61 -20.20 8.70
CA ASP A 121 2.18 -19.75 10.04
C ASP A 121 2.73 -18.35 10.33
N GLY A 122 1.94 -17.33 9.98
CA GLY A 122 2.31 -15.93 10.20
C GLY A 122 2.64 -15.59 11.65
N PRO A 123 1.80 -15.93 12.64
CA PRO A 123 2.10 -15.75 14.04
C PRO A 123 3.46 -16.36 14.48
N ALA A 124 3.75 -17.60 14.08
CA ALA A 124 5.02 -18.25 14.41
C ALA A 124 6.21 -17.54 13.75
N VAL A 125 6.05 -17.10 12.50
CA VAL A 125 7.08 -16.33 11.79
C VAL A 125 7.40 -15.03 12.53
N PHE A 126 6.41 -14.23 12.90
CA PHE A 126 6.64 -12.97 13.59
C PHE A 126 7.21 -13.17 15.01
N SER A 127 6.78 -14.21 15.73
CA SER A 127 7.42 -14.58 17.02
C SER A 127 8.90 -14.90 16.85
N ALA A 128 9.26 -15.66 15.81
CA ALA A 128 10.66 -16.00 15.52
C ALA A 128 11.52 -14.78 15.13
N ILE A 129 10.91 -13.79 14.43
CA ILE A 129 11.56 -12.50 14.11
C ILE A 129 11.82 -11.71 15.39
N GLU A 130 10.82 -11.56 16.26
CA GLU A 130 10.94 -10.85 17.54
C GLU A 130 11.99 -11.47 18.46
N GLU A 131 12.09 -12.81 18.47
CA GLU A 131 13.07 -13.56 19.24
C GLU A 131 14.45 -13.62 18.58
N ASN A 132 14.61 -13.07 17.37
CA ASN A 132 15.85 -13.07 16.60
C ASN A 132 16.44 -14.49 16.38
N GLN A 133 15.56 -15.45 16.06
CA GLN A 133 15.92 -16.87 16.01
C GLN A 133 16.83 -17.25 14.82
N SER A 134 16.80 -16.49 13.72
CA SER A 134 17.53 -16.82 12.50
C SER A 134 18.00 -15.57 11.78
N GLU A 135 19.28 -15.52 11.41
CA GLU A 135 19.85 -14.42 10.63
C GLU A 135 19.23 -14.33 9.22
N ASP A 136 19.01 -15.48 8.58
CA ASP A 136 18.39 -15.56 7.24
C ASP A 136 16.95 -15.05 7.28
N LEU A 137 16.18 -15.39 8.34
CA LEU A 137 14.81 -14.90 8.52
C LEU A 137 14.80 -13.38 8.73
N ASN A 138 15.72 -12.86 9.52
CA ASN A 138 15.81 -11.43 9.77
C ASN A 138 16.21 -10.65 8.50
N LEU A 139 17.08 -11.23 7.67
CA LEU A 139 17.43 -10.64 6.38
C LEU A 139 16.22 -10.62 5.44
N LEU A 140 15.51 -11.74 5.31
CA LEU A 140 14.28 -11.83 4.52
C LEU A 140 13.24 -10.79 4.98
N PHE A 141 13.06 -10.63 6.29
CA PHE A 141 12.14 -9.65 6.85
C PHE A 141 12.56 -8.21 6.55
N LYS A 142 13.85 -7.89 6.67
CA LYS A 142 14.38 -6.57 6.31
C LYS A 142 14.18 -6.25 4.84
N ASP A 143 14.45 -7.23 3.96
CA ASP A 143 14.24 -7.06 2.52
C ASP A 143 12.76 -6.83 2.21
N TYR A 144 11.85 -7.57 2.85
CA TYR A 144 10.41 -7.36 2.72
C TYR A 144 9.97 -5.95 3.15
N CYS A 145 10.41 -5.50 4.33
CA CYS A 145 10.11 -4.15 4.83
C CYS A 145 10.67 -3.07 3.91
N HIS A 146 11.89 -3.27 3.40
CA HIS A 146 12.53 -2.35 2.46
C HIS A 146 11.73 -2.20 1.15
N GLU A 147 11.23 -3.27 0.58
CA GLU A 147 10.42 -3.21 -0.66
C GLU A 147 9.12 -2.42 -0.45
N ILE A 148 8.45 -2.60 0.69
CA ILE A 148 7.27 -1.79 1.03
C ILE A 148 7.63 -0.32 1.27
N ALA A 149 8.74 -0.05 1.96
CA ALA A 149 9.24 1.30 2.19
C ALA A 149 9.57 2.03 0.88
N VAL A 150 10.19 1.34 -0.08
CA VAL A 150 10.44 1.88 -1.43
C VAL A 150 9.14 2.27 -2.14
N LEU A 151 8.10 1.44 -2.03
CA LEU A 151 6.79 1.77 -2.59
C LEU A 151 6.20 3.02 -1.92
N VAL A 152 6.25 3.12 -0.59
CA VAL A 152 5.77 4.29 0.15
C VAL A 152 6.51 5.56 -0.29
N LEU A 153 7.83 5.50 -0.40
CA LEU A 153 8.65 6.63 -0.85
C LEU A 153 8.31 7.05 -2.29
N ASN A 154 8.10 6.08 -3.18
CA ASN A 154 7.68 6.36 -4.56
C ASN A 154 6.30 7.00 -4.60
N LEU A 155 5.33 6.49 -3.84
CA LEU A 155 4.00 7.09 -3.75
C LEU A 155 4.06 8.53 -3.24
N GLN A 156 4.85 8.78 -2.19
CA GLN A 156 5.04 10.12 -1.65
C GLN A 156 5.75 11.06 -2.63
N SER A 157 6.62 10.54 -3.48
CA SER A 157 7.28 11.33 -4.53
C SER A 157 6.30 11.81 -5.61
N PHE A 158 5.24 11.05 -5.85
CA PHE A 158 4.19 11.40 -6.80
C PHE A 158 3.04 12.20 -6.18
N PHE A 159 2.63 11.83 -4.95
CA PHE A 159 1.46 12.39 -4.28
C PHE A 159 1.87 13.21 -3.05
N ARG A 160 1.06 14.18 -2.68
CA ARG A 160 1.22 14.93 -1.44
C ARG A 160 0.61 14.15 -0.27
N LEU A 161 1.10 12.93 -0.06
CA LEU A 161 0.62 12.11 1.04
C LEU A 161 1.00 12.72 2.39
N GLU A 162 0.08 12.65 3.33
CA GLU A 162 0.27 13.02 4.74
C GLU A 162 0.44 11.78 5.60
N LYS A 163 -0.14 10.66 5.17
CA LYS A 163 -0.11 9.39 5.92
C LYS A 163 -0.33 8.20 5.01
N VAL A 164 0.30 7.08 5.38
CA VAL A 164 0.04 5.75 4.80
C VAL A 164 -0.41 4.80 5.88
N VAL A 165 -1.50 4.07 5.62
CA VAL A 165 -1.98 2.97 6.48
C VAL A 165 -1.68 1.64 5.80
N ILE A 166 -1.11 0.72 6.57
CA ILE A 166 -0.83 -0.65 6.15
C ILE A 166 -1.96 -1.55 6.64
N GLY A 167 -2.69 -2.14 5.71
CA GLY A 167 -3.74 -3.12 5.97
C GLY A 167 -3.36 -4.52 5.51
N GLY A 168 -4.27 -5.47 5.72
CA GLY A 168 -4.10 -6.87 5.30
C GLY A 168 -3.86 -7.82 6.47
N GLY A 169 -3.63 -9.10 6.15
CA GLY A 169 -3.61 -10.16 7.17
C GLY A 169 -2.48 -10.05 8.20
N ILE A 170 -1.37 -9.42 7.83
CA ILE A 170 -0.19 -9.29 8.71
C ILE A 170 -0.03 -7.88 9.31
N SER A 171 -0.92 -6.93 8.99
CA SER A 171 -0.78 -5.53 9.42
C SER A 171 -0.87 -5.32 10.94
N ARG A 172 -1.48 -6.26 11.66
CA ARG A 172 -1.58 -6.20 13.14
C ARG A 172 -0.27 -6.50 13.87
N GLN A 173 0.75 -6.91 13.16
CA GLN A 173 2.07 -7.17 13.74
C GLN A 173 2.82 -5.84 13.91
N GLY A 174 3.04 -5.42 15.14
CA GLY A 174 3.75 -4.17 15.45
C GLY A 174 5.15 -4.14 14.84
N THR A 175 5.87 -5.25 14.94
CA THR A 175 7.20 -5.47 14.35
C THR A 175 7.23 -5.18 12.85
N LEU A 176 6.14 -5.49 12.11
CA LEU A 176 6.05 -5.17 10.68
C LEU A 176 6.01 -3.66 10.44
N ILE A 177 5.17 -2.96 11.18
CA ILE A 177 5.01 -1.50 11.02
C ILE A 177 6.30 -0.77 11.40
N GLU A 178 6.94 -1.19 12.49
CA GLU A 178 8.26 -0.69 12.91
C GLU A 178 9.32 -0.94 11.83
N GLY A 179 9.41 -2.18 11.33
CA GLY A 179 10.38 -2.53 10.28
C GLY A 179 10.19 -1.74 8.98
N ILE A 180 8.94 -1.52 8.53
CA ILE A 180 8.65 -0.69 7.35
C ILE A 180 9.01 0.77 7.63
N SER A 181 8.68 1.29 8.82
CA SER A 181 8.96 2.68 9.19
C SER A 181 10.46 2.93 9.28
N ASP A 182 11.22 2.04 9.90
CA ASP A 182 12.67 2.13 9.99
C ASP A 182 13.33 2.11 8.60
N ALA A 183 12.91 1.18 7.74
CA ALA A 183 13.39 1.09 6.37
C ALA A 183 13.05 2.35 5.56
N TYR A 184 11.85 2.90 5.74
CA TYR A 184 11.44 4.14 5.08
C TYR A 184 12.26 5.34 5.56
N GLU A 185 12.50 5.48 6.87
CA GLU A 185 13.34 6.54 7.41
C GLU A 185 14.79 6.46 6.91
N GLU A 186 15.34 5.24 6.80
CA GLU A 186 16.68 5.03 6.27
C GLU A 186 16.77 5.46 4.79
N LEU A 187 15.82 5.04 3.97
CA LEU A 187 15.72 5.47 2.56
C LEU A 187 15.56 6.99 2.43
N PHE A 188 14.83 7.61 3.36
CA PHE A 188 14.58 9.04 3.33
C PHE A 188 15.83 9.84 3.71
N LYS A 189 16.61 9.38 4.68
CA LYS A 189 17.88 10.00 5.09
C LYS A 189 18.90 10.10 3.94
N ASP A 190 18.90 9.10 3.06
CA ASP A 190 19.81 9.05 1.91
C ASP A 190 19.39 9.93 0.72
N LYS A 191 18.25 10.63 0.84
CA LYS A 191 17.64 11.42 -0.24
C LYS A 191 17.21 12.82 0.19
N PRO A 192 18.15 13.64 0.72
CA PRO A 192 17.81 14.98 1.20
C PRO A 192 17.30 15.91 0.08
N GLU A 193 17.55 15.55 -1.20
CA GLU A 193 17.11 16.30 -2.38
C GLU A 193 15.63 16.18 -2.68
N LEU A 194 14.88 15.28 -2.02
CA LEU A 194 13.44 15.07 -2.27
C LEU A 194 12.60 16.31 -1.94
N GLY A 195 13.04 17.12 -0.98
CA GLY A 195 12.40 18.41 -0.67
C GLY A 195 11.00 18.30 -0.07
N PHE A 196 10.69 17.17 0.58
CA PHE A 196 9.47 16.96 1.35
C PHE A 196 9.78 16.20 2.65
N GLU A 197 8.92 16.35 3.65
CA GLU A 197 9.10 15.75 4.96
C GLU A 197 8.64 14.29 5.00
N PRO A 198 9.19 13.45 5.91
CA PRO A 198 8.71 12.10 6.16
C PRO A 198 7.24 12.09 6.58
N ILE A 199 6.53 11.03 6.21
CA ILE A 199 5.14 10.81 6.60
C ILE A 199 5.01 9.70 7.64
N THR A 200 3.86 9.66 8.32
CA THR A 200 3.55 8.59 9.27
C THR A 200 3.09 7.34 8.53
N ILE A 201 3.67 6.19 8.92
CA ILE A 201 3.24 4.85 8.52
C ILE A 201 2.64 4.18 9.75
N GLN A 202 1.43 3.60 9.62
CA GLN A 202 0.77 2.91 10.72
C GLN A 202 -0.13 1.77 10.23
N ALA A 203 -0.62 0.92 11.16
CA ALA A 203 -1.59 -0.13 10.87
C ALA A 203 -3.01 0.41 10.89
#